data_8c2a4ce1d4f6b95443b96905e2f881e3
#
_entry.id   8c2a4ce1d4f6b95443b96905e2f881e3
#
_cell.length_a   1.000
_cell.length_b   1.000
_cell.length_c   1.000
_cell.angle_alpha   90.00
_cell.angle_beta   90.00
_cell.angle_gamma   90.00
#
_symmetry.space_group_name_H-M   'P 1'
#
loop_
_entity.id
_entity.type
_entity.pdbx_description
1 polymer ?
#
loop_
_entity_poly.entity_id
_entity_poly.type
_entity_poly.pdbx_seq_one_letter_code
_entity_poly.pdbx_strand_id
1 'polypeptide(L)'
;MCRSGTGRMQLKTKFGLALVGLGIAVAAAWGFWSRTRKLVPVDRPVSPLAGQSATSDFTLNFDGLYLIQMEANAAIPPDQLRCLLGVDADPRACDRAEPAMGANWVLSTPGQEVRRGSSDEPHSAPAAGNSISREIGEFHGASGHHYILIVTFTRDASALAAAHPRLKVAISGIARSDLEAAGVLAFSASFICILFGLTLLGVALASSTSPGRVRFF
;
A
#
# COMPACT_ATOMS: atom_id res chain seq x y z
N MET A 1 -46.34 24.57 -34.92
CA MET A 1 -45.37 24.76 -33.81
C MET A 1 -44.77 23.40 -33.44
N CYS A 2 -43.64 23.00 -34.04
CA CYS A 2 -42.93 21.75 -33.70
C CYS A 2 -41.43 22.00 -33.77
N ARG A 3 -40.82 22.50 -32.69
CA ARG A 3 -39.38 22.79 -32.62
C ARG A 3 -38.77 22.43 -31.26
N SER A 4 -39.13 21.30 -30.65
CA SER A 4 -38.62 20.95 -29.30
C SER A 4 -37.82 19.64 -29.22
N GLY A 5 -37.75 18.85 -30.30
CA GLY A 5 -37.12 17.54 -30.23
C GLY A 5 -35.57 17.52 -30.31
N THR A 6 -35.00 18.38 -31.13
CA THR A 6 -33.55 18.41 -31.42
C THR A 6 -32.71 18.88 -30.23
N GLY A 7 -33.23 19.82 -29.42
CA GLY A 7 -32.49 20.34 -28.26
C GLY A 7 -32.31 19.32 -27.14
N ARG A 8 -33.32 18.49 -26.87
CA ARG A 8 -33.24 17.44 -25.84
C ARG A 8 -32.26 16.30 -26.18
N MET A 9 -32.15 15.95 -27.44
CA MET A 9 -31.26 14.90 -27.92
C MET A 9 -29.80 15.34 -27.82
N GLN A 10 -29.48 16.57 -28.22
CA GLN A 10 -28.15 17.15 -28.07
C GLN A 10 -27.70 17.25 -26.62
N LEU A 11 -28.62 17.56 -25.69
CA LEU A 11 -28.32 17.62 -24.26
C LEU A 11 -27.94 16.24 -23.70
N LYS A 12 -28.67 15.18 -24.03
CA LYS A 12 -28.38 13.82 -23.58
C LYS A 12 -27.02 13.33 -24.07
N THR A 13 -26.68 13.61 -25.34
CA THR A 13 -25.39 13.25 -25.91
C THR A 13 -24.24 13.95 -25.23
N LYS A 14 -24.34 15.28 -25.00
CA LYS A 14 -23.33 16.06 -24.29
C LYS A 14 -23.15 15.57 -22.86
N PHE A 15 -24.24 15.27 -22.15
CA PHE A 15 -24.20 14.79 -20.78
C PHE A 15 -23.60 13.37 -20.70
N GLY A 16 -23.94 12.49 -21.64
CA GLY A 16 -23.35 11.15 -21.74
C GLY A 16 -21.84 11.21 -21.97
N LEU A 17 -21.37 12.05 -22.89
CA LEU A 17 -19.94 12.25 -23.14
C LEU A 17 -19.21 12.83 -21.92
N ALA A 18 -19.83 13.79 -21.23
CA ALA A 18 -19.25 14.39 -20.03
C ALA A 18 -19.07 13.34 -18.91
N LEU A 19 -20.05 12.44 -18.71
CA LEU A 19 -19.95 11.37 -17.72
C LEU A 19 -18.87 10.35 -18.07
N VAL A 20 -18.77 9.94 -19.33
CA VAL A 20 -17.69 9.04 -19.78
C VAL A 20 -16.34 9.69 -19.56
N GLY A 21 -16.19 10.95 -19.98
CA GLY A 21 -14.94 11.71 -19.78
C GLY A 21 -14.56 11.85 -18.31
N LEU A 22 -15.54 12.14 -17.44
CA LEU A 22 -15.32 12.21 -15.99
C LEU A 22 -14.87 10.87 -15.42
N GLY A 23 -15.52 9.77 -15.79
CA GLY A 23 -15.15 8.43 -15.34
C GLY A 23 -13.72 8.08 -15.73
N ILE A 24 -13.34 8.34 -16.99
CA ILE A 24 -11.97 8.10 -17.46
C ILE A 24 -10.96 8.98 -16.69
N ALA A 25 -11.28 10.26 -16.48
CA ALA A 25 -10.41 11.19 -15.77
C ALA A 25 -10.16 10.75 -14.32
N VAL A 26 -11.21 10.31 -13.60
CA VAL A 26 -11.09 9.79 -12.24
C VAL A 26 -10.23 8.53 -12.20
N ALA A 27 -10.45 7.57 -13.10
CA ALA A 27 -9.65 6.35 -13.17
C ALA A 27 -8.18 6.64 -13.48
N ALA A 28 -7.92 7.54 -14.43
CA ALA A 28 -6.56 7.95 -14.79
C ALA A 28 -5.85 8.68 -13.65
N ALA A 29 -6.54 9.60 -12.98
CA ALA A 29 -6.00 10.35 -11.85
C ALA A 29 -5.66 9.41 -10.68
N TRP A 30 -6.53 8.46 -10.35
CA TRP A 30 -6.26 7.46 -9.33
C TRP A 30 -5.09 6.54 -9.72
N GLY A 31 -5.07 6.05 -10.96
CA GLY A 31 -4.00 5.18 -11.46
C GLY A 31 -2.63 5.88 -11.46
N PHE A 32 -2.58 7.16 -11.79
CA PHE A 32 -1.37 7.97 -11.69
C PHE A 32 -0.97 8.18 -10.24
N TRP A 33 -1.91 8.61 -9.39
CA TRP A 33 -1.65 8.85 -7.98
C TRP A 33 -1.15 7.59 -7.25
N SER A 34 -1.78 6.43 -7.48
CA SER A 34 -1.37 5.17 -6.84
C SER A 34 0.02 4.68 -7.26
N ARG A 35 0.43 4.93 -8.52
CA ARG A 35 1.75 4.55 -9.02
C ARG A 35 2.89 5.44 -8.49
N THR A 36 2.60 6.69 -8.18
CA THR A 36 3.60 7.64 -7.67
C THR A 36 3.83 7.50 -6.18
N ARG A 37 3.02 6.74 -5.47
CA ARG A 37 3.04 6.61 -4.02
C ARG A 37 3.61 5.27 -3.57
N LYS A 38 4.67 5.31 -2.79
CA LYS A 38 5.31 4.10 -2.22
C LYS A 38 4.71 3.80 -0.84
N LEU A 39 4.05 2.64 -0.70
CA LEU A 39 3.55 2.13 0.58
C LEU A 39 4.69 1.53 1.42
N VAL A 40 5.78 1.15 0.77
CA VAL A 40 7.01 0.62 1.38
C VAL A 40 8.16 1.55 0.97
N PRO A 41 8.45 2.60 1.73
CA PRO A 41 9.52 3.54 1.42
C PRO A 41 10.92 2.93 1.57
N VAL A 42 11.10 1.93 2.44
CA VAL A 42 12.35 1.21 2.62
C VAL A 42 12.11 -0.27 2.43
N ASP A 43 12.93 -0.90 1.58
CA ASP A 43 13.00 -2.35 1.40
C ASP A 43 14.42 -2.70 0.90
N ARG A 44 15.31 -3.07 1.83
CA ARG A 44 16.72 -3.32 1.52
C ARG A 44 17.26 -4.55 2.23
N PRO A 45 18.18 -5.31 1.60
CA PRO A 45 18.86 -6.39 2.27
C PRO A 45 19.74 -5.85 3.39
N VAL A 46 19.87 -6.62 4.47
CA VAL A 46 20.73 -6.30 5.62
C VAL A 46 21.50 -7.54 6.07
N SER A 47 22.63 -7.30 6.74
CA SER A 47 23.40 -8.36 7.39
C SER A 47 23.26 -8.18 8.90
N PRO A 48 22.47 -9.01 9.59
CA PRO A 48 22.19 -8.81 11.02
C PRO A 48 23.31 -9.40 11.89
N LEU A 49 24.50 -8.81 11.81
CA LEU A 49 25.64 -9.13 12.66
C LEU A 49 25.70 -8.17 13.85
N ALA A 50 26.07 -8.67 15.02
CA ALA A 50 26.19 -7.84 16.22
C ALA A 50 27.11 -6.65 15.99
N GLY A 51 26.66 -5.46 16.40
CA GLY A 51 27.38 -4.18 16.24
C GLY A 51 27.29 -3.56 14.84
N GLN A 52 26.75 -4.25 13.83
CA GLN A 52 26.52 -3.64 12.52
C GLN A 52 25.27 -2.76 12.54
N SER A 53 25.36 -1.67 11.76
CA SER A 53 24.25 -0.74 11.58
C SER A 53 23.82 -0.65 10.12
N ALA A 54 22.52 -0.60 9.90
CA ALA A 54 21.89 -0.36 8.60
C ALA A 54 21.25 1.04 8.63
N THR A 55 21.72 1.94 7.75
CA THR A 55 21.15 3.29 7.63
C THR A 55 20.29 3.38 6.38
N SER A 56 19.08 3.89 6.52
CA SER A 56 18.14 4.12 5.42
C SER A 56 17.63 5.55 5.45
N ASP A 57 17.66 6.17 4.29
CA ASP A 57 17.24 7.53 4.02
C ASP A 57 16.02 7.48 3.11
N PHE A 58 14.90 8.13 3.49
CA PHE A 58 13.64 8.02 2.76
C PHE A 58 12.69 9.18 3.03
N THR A 59 11.78 9.41 2.08
CA THR A 59 10.69 10.38 2.22
C THR A 59 9.37 9.65 2.22
N LEU A 60 8.46 10.06 3.10
CA LEU A 60 7.12 9.48 3.18
C LEU A 60 6.15 10.15 2.21
N ASN A 61 5.25 9.35 1.65
CA ASN A 61 4.21 9.82 0.73
C ASN A 61 2.83 9.97 1.39
N PHE A 62 2.67 9.45 2.61
CA PHE A 62 1.41 9.46 3.35
C PHE A 62 1.66 9.83 4.81
N ASP A 63 0.65 10.47 5.41
CA ASP A 63 0.56 10.59 6.86
C ASP A 63 0.04 9.26 7.43
N GLY A 64 0.59 8.82 8.55
CA GLY A 64 0.08 7.63 9.20
C GLY A 64 1.10 6.86 10.02
N LEU A 65 0.65 5.71 10.53
CA LEU A 65 1.47 4.80 11.29
C LEU A 65 2.31 3.94 10.35
N TYR A 66 3.61 3.94 10.55
CA TYR A 66 4.58 3.12 9.84
C TYR A 66 5.20 2.09 10.77
N LEU A 67 5.39 0.90 10.25
CA LEU A 67 6.02 -0.22 10.94
C LEU A 67 7.43 -0.40 10.40
N ILE A 68 8.39 -0.55 11.32
CA ILE A 68 9.76 -0.94 11.02
C ILE A 68 9.82 -2.46 11.20
N GLN A 69 10.13 -3.19 10.14
CA GLN A 69 10.04 -4.64 10.12
C GLN A 69 11.34 -5.28 9.63
N MET A 70 11.67 -6.41 10.22
CA MET A 70 12.66 -7.32 9.69
C MET A 70 11.92 -8.48 9.02
N GLU A 71 12.09 -8.62 7.71
CA GLU A 71 11.50 -9.70 6.92
C GLU A 71 12.58 -10.68 6.49
N ALA A 72 12.25 -11.97 6.50
CA ALA A 72 13.12 -13.01 6.01
C ALA A 72 12.31 -14.02 5.19
N ASN A 73 12.92 -14.54 4.11
CA ASN A 73 12.28 -15.50 3.22
C ASN A 73 12.33 -16.91 3.80
N ALA A 74 11.36 -17.76 3.45
CA ALA A 74 11.29 -19.17 3.86
C ALA A 74 12.32 -20.06 3.15
N ALA A 75 13.59 -19.60 3.06
CA ALA A 75 14.71 -20.46 2.59
C ALA A 75 15.14 -21.50 3.63
N ILE A 76 14.69 -21.32 4.88
CA ILE A 76 14.84 -22.26 6.00
C ILE A 76 13.45 -22.65 6.50
N PRO A 77 13.29 -23.77 7.24
CA PRO A 77 12.00 -24.19 7.76
C PRO A 77 11.28 -23.04 8.51
N PRO A 78 9.98 -22.83 8.25
CA PRO A 78 9.23 -21.71 8.83
C PRO A 78 9.29 -21.64 10.36
N ASP A 79 9.24 -22.76 11.04
CA ASP A 79 9.29 -22.82 12.51
C ASP A 79 10.66 -22.38 13.03
N GLN A 80 11.74 -22.80 12.38
CA GLN A 80 13.09 -22.36 12.72
C GLN A 80 13.25 -20.86 12.44
N LEU A 81 12.68 -20.36 11.32
CA LEU A 81 12.73 -18.93 10.98
C LEU A 81 11.98 -18.09 12.02
N ARG A 82 10.82 -18.55 12.48
CA ARG A 82 10.06 -17.88 13.55
C ARG A 82 10.86 -17.78 14.83
N CYS A 83 11.52 -18.88 15.23
CA CYS A 83 12.38 -18.89 16.42
C CYS A 83 13.56 -17.90 16.26
N LEU A 84 14.24 -17.90 15.12
CA LEU A 84 15.37 -16.99 14.88
C LEU A 84 14.93 -15.52 14.90
N LEU A 85 13.77 -15.22 14.35
CA LEU A 85 13.20 -13.86 14.38
C LEU A 85 12.59 -13.51 15.74
N GLY A 86 12.29 -14.49 16.60
CA GLY A 86 11.62 -14.27 17.88
C GLY A 86 10.14 -13.92 17.73
N VAL A 87 9.48 -14.54 16.75
CA VAL A 87 8.08 -14.29 16.40
C VAL A 87 7.13 -15.21 17.17
N ASP A 88 7.58 -16.38 17.61
CA ASP A 88 6.77 -17.31 18.37
C ASP A 88 6.83 -17.01 19.88
N ALA A 89 5.65 -16.90 20.44
CA ALA A 89 5.48 -16.74 21.88
C ALA A 89 5.63 -18.08 22.66
N ASP A 90 5.73 -19.24 21.98
CA ASP A 90 5.92 -20.53 22.63
C ASP A 90 7.43 -20.87 22.80
N PRO A 91 7.97 -20.70 24.01
CA PRO A 91 9.38 -21.04 24.28
C PRO A 91 9.71 -22.52 24.04
N ARG A 92 8.69 -23.39 23.94
CA ARG A 92 8.87 -24.83 23.72
C ARG A 92 9.15 -25.12 22.25
N ALA A 93 8.57 -24.35 21.34
CA ALA A 93 8.79 -24.48 19.91
C ALA A 93 10.23 -24.07 19.51
N CYS A 94 10.88 -23.24 20.33
CA CYS A 94 12.23 -22.72 20.06
C CYS A 94 13.30 -23.33 21.00
N ASP A 95 13.09 -24.52 21.57
CA ASP A 95 14.03 -25.15 22.50
C ASP A 95 14.51 -24.22 23.63
N ARG A 96 13.67 -23.25 24.02
CA ARG A 96 13.95 -22.17 24.98
C ARG A 96 15.14 -21.28 24.58
N ALA A 97 15.56 -21.31 23.31
CA ALA A 97 16.58 -20.40 22.81
C ALA A 97 16.08 -18.96 22.79
N GLU A 98 16.90 -18.03 23.21
CA GLU A 98 16.59 -16.62 23.00
C GLU A 98 16.52 -16.31 21.51
N PRO A 99 15.65 -15.35 21.07
CA PRO A 99 15.63 -14.90 19.71
C PRO A 99 17.04 -14.49 19.24
N ALA A 100 17.49 -15.01 18.12
CA ALA A 100 18.81 -14.67 17.60
C ALA A 100 18.89 -13.18 17.24
N MET A 101 17.77 -12.57 16.81
CA MET A 101 17.72 -11.19 16.39
C MET A 101 17.41 -10.25 17.56
N GLY A 102 18.34 -9.32 17.80
CA GLY A 102 18.13 -8.15 18.64
C GLY A 102 18.56 -6.90 17.88
N ALA A 103 17.79 -5.82 17.97
CA ALA A 103 18.09 -4.57 17.28
C ALA A 103 17.60 -3.36 18.06
N ASN A 104 18.42 -2.31 18.07
CA ASN A 104 18.00 -0.97 18.49
C ASN A 104 17.85 -0.10 17.23
N TRP A 105 16.89 0.81 17.26
CA TRP A 105 16.68 1.70 16.13
C TRP A 105 16.52 3.16 16.60
N VAL A 106 16.96 4.06 15.74
CA VAL A 106 16.81 5.50 15.91
C VAL A 106 16.28 6.09 14.62
N LEU A 107 15.19 6.83 14.73
CA LEU A 107 14.59 7.60 13.64
C LEU A 107 14.85 9.06 13.87
N SER A 108 15.36 9.75 12.85
CA SER A 108 15.62 11.18 12.89
C SER A 108 15.10 11.87 11.63
N THR A 109 14.82 13.16 11.75
CA THR A 109 14.73 14.13 10.65
C THR A 109 16.03 14.92 10.59
N PRO A 110 16.31 15.71 9.53
CA PRO A 110 17.51 16.54 9.49
C PRO A 110 17.65 17.42 10.74
N GLY A 111 18.65 17.11 11.57
CA GLY A 111 18.97 17.87 12.77
C GLY A 111 18.22 17.49 14.05
N GLN A 112 17.28 16.55 14.03
CA GLN A 112 16.51 16.17 15.21
C GLN A 112 16.19 14.67 15.26
N GLU A 113 16.45 14.04 16.42
CA GLU A 113 15.93 12.72 16.70
C GLU A 113 14.40 12.81 16.94
N VAL A 114 13.66 11.93 16.26
CA VAL A 114 12.20 11.87 16.36
C VAL A 114 11.76 10.78 17.33
N ARG A 115 12.35 9.58 17.21
CA ARG A 115 11.99 8.41 18.01
C ARG A 115 13.12 7.38 18.03
N ARG A 116 13.17 6.61 19.10
CA ARG A 116 14.05 5.43 19.24
C ARG A 116 13.26 4.28 19.84
N GLY A 117 13.76 3.06 19.68
CA GLY A 117 13.19 1.87 20.29
C GLY A 117 14.10 0.65 20.17
N SER A 118 13.62 -0.45 20.68
CA SER A 118 14.31 -1.75 20.65
C SER A 118 13.37 -2.83 20.18
N SER A 119 13.90 -3.86 19.52
CA SER A 119 13.18 -5.06 19.14
C SER A 119 12.85 -5.97 20.34
N ASP A 120 13.36 -5.67 21.55
CA ASP A 120 13.08 -6.43 22.76
C ASP A 120 11.71 -6.08 23.37
N GLU A 121 11.09 -5.00 22.91
CA GLU A 121 9.70 -4.72 23.22
C GLU A 121 8.76 -5.72 22.51
N PRO A 122 7.64 -6.13 23.15
CA PRO A 122 6.69 -7.05 22.53
C PRO A 122 6.00 -6.39 21.32
N HIS A 123 6.29 -6.88 20.14
CA HIS A 123 5.69 -6.43 18.90
C HIS A 123 4.94 -7.58 18.19
N SER A 124 3.88 -7.24 17.50
CA SER A 124 3.13 -8.20 16.69
C SER A 124 3.93 -8.66 15.47
N ALA A 125 3.71 -9.89 15.05
CA ALA A 125 4.34 -10.45 13.87
C ALA A 125 3.28 -10.85 12.83
N PRO A 126 3.08 -10.08 11.79
CA PRO A 126 2.28 -10.53 10.66
C PRO A 126 3.11 -11.51 9.80
N ALA A 127 2.59 -12.72 9.61
CA ALA A 127 3.08 -13.64 8.58
C ALA A 127 2.29 -13.39 7.30
N ALA A 128 2.95 -13.13 6.19
CA ALA A 128 2.32 -12.93 4.89
C ALA A 128 3.04 -13.75 3.80
N GLY A 129 2.36 -14.72 3.24
CA GLY A 129 2.89 -15.52 2.12
C GLY A 129 4.10 -16.37 2.51
N ASN A 130 5.14 -16.37 1.66
CA ASN A 130 6.37 -17.14 1.80
C ASN A 130 7.45 -16.42 2.63
N SER A 131 7.13 -15.34 3.30
CA SER A 131 8.06 -14.59 4.16
C SER A 131 7.47 -14.45 5.57
N ILE A 132 8.35 -14.39 6.55
CA ILE A 132 8.01 -14.10 7.94
C ILE A 132 8.62 -12.75 8.26
N SER A 133 7.81 -11.87 8.83
CA SER A 133 8.27 -10.56 9.27
C SER A 133 8.10 -10.41 10.78
N ARG A 134 9.07 -9.76 11.41
CA ARG A 134 9.00 -9.29 12.79
C ARG A 134 8.98 -7.79 12.79
N GLU A 135 8.02 -7.22 13.48
CA GLU A 135 8.02 -5.81 13.80
C GLU A 135 9.07 -5.52 14.86
N ILE A 136 9.91 -4.52 14.62
CA ILE A 136 10.96 -4.07 15.57
C ILE A 136 10.69 -2.67 16.07
N GLY A 137 9.68 -2.00 15.54
CA GLY A 137 9.25 -0.69 15.99
C GLY A 137 8.18 -0.07 15.09
N GLU A 138 7.61 1.02 15.58
CA GLU A 138 6.60 1.80 14.89
C GLU A 138 6.79 3.30 15.09
N PHE A 139 6.32 4.11 14.16
CA PHE A 139 6.31 5.57 14.28
C PHE A 139 5.20 6.21 13.45
N HIS A 140 4.73 7.37 13.90
CA HIS A 140 3.85 8.20 13.09
C HIS A 140 4.67 9.08 12.17
N GLY A 141 4.47 8.90 10.86
CA GLY A 141 5.15 9.66 9.83
C GLY A 141 4.25 10.68 9.17
N ALA A 142 4.84 11.78 8.71
CA ALA A 142 4.16 12.84 7.98
C ALA A 142 4.56 12.86 6.50
N SER A 143 3.60 13.04 5.63
CA SER A 143 3.79 13.10 4.17
C SER A 143 4.74 14.24 3.79
N GLY A 144 5.64 13.98 2.86
CA GLY A 144 6.63 14.94 2.40
C GLY A 144 7.83 15.11 3.33
N HIS A 145 7.81 14.55 4.54
CA HIS A 145 8.95 14.62 5.44
C HIS A 145 10.01 13.59 5.11
N HIS A 146 11.24 14.02 5.28
CA HIS A 146 12.45 13.23 5.06
C HIS A 146 12.90 12.63 6.39
N TYR A 147 13.20 11.33 6.40
CA TYR A 147 13.60 10.59 7.57
C TYR A 147 14.89 9.82 7.33
N ILE A 148 15.68 9.68 8.38
CA ILE A 148 16.85 8.82 8.44
C ILE A 148 16.61 7.80 9.54
N LEU A 149 16.58 6.51 9.17
CA LEU A 149 16.46 5.39 10.08
C LEU A 149 17.82 4.70 10.20
N ILE A 150 18.29 4.54 11.42
CA ILE A 150 19.47 3.77 11.76
C ILE A 150 19.03 2.59 12.61
N VAL A 151 19.31 1.37 12.14
CA VAL A 151 19.05 0.12 12.89
C VAL A 151 20.39 -0.50 13.23
N THR A 152 20.68 -0.69 14.50
CA THR A 152 21.90 -1.32 15.00
C THR A 152 21.56 -2.68 15.61
N PHE A 153 22.17 -3.74 15.08
CA PHE A 153 21.96 -5.09 15.59
C PHE A 153 22.75 -5.30 16.88
N THR A 154 22.04 -5.73 17.92
CA THR A 154 22.62 -5.95 19.27
C THR A 154 23.07 -7.39 19.48
N ARG A 155 22.52 -8.34 18.71
CA ARG A 155 22.85 -9.78 18.76
C ARG A 155 23.33 -10.26 17.38
N ASP A 156 24.10 -11.31 17.37
CA ASP A 156 24.53 -11.97 16.13
C ASP A 156 23.40 -12.87 15.62
N ALA A 157 22.75 -12.43 14.56
CA ALA A 157 21.73 -13.19 13.86
C ALA A 157 22.22 -13.69 12.49
N SER A 158 23.52 -14.04 12.38
CA SER A 158 24.12 -14.57 11.15
C SER A 158 23.40 -15.82 10.61
N ALA A 159 22.75 -16.61 11.48
CA ALA A 159 21.90 -17.72 11.10
C ALA A 159 20.74 -17.32 10.17
N LEU A 160 20.31 -16.05 10.19
CA LEU A 160 19.29 -15.52 9.26
C LEU A 160 19.86 -15.24 7.86
N ALA A 161 21.17 -15.26 7.65
CA ALA A 161 21.76 -14.88 6.35
C ALA A 161 21.24 -15.75 5.19
N ALA A 162 21.02 -17.06 5.42
CA ALA A 162 20.45 -17.96 4.43
C ALA A 162 19.00 -17.62 4.04
N ALA A 163 18.27 -16.90 4.89
CA ALA A 163 16.90 -16.47 4.66
C ALA A 163 16.81 -15.07 4.04
N HIS A 164 17.92 -14.51 3.56
CA HIS A 164 18.00 -13.20 2.90
C HIS A 164 17.25 -12.08 3.65
N PRO A 165 17.66 -11.75 4.88
CA PRO A 165 16.97 -10.80 5.74
C PRO A 165 16.93 -9.40 5.10
N ARG A 166 15.79 -8.74 5.22
CA ARG A 166 15.52 -7.40 4.66
C ARG A 166 14.93 -6.50 5.73
N LEU A 167 15.44 -5.28 5.79
CA LEU A 167 14.83 -4.20 6.57
C LEU A 167 13.77 -3.53 5.73
N LYS A 168 12.54 -3.49 6.24
CA LYS A 168 11.40 -2.82 5.62
C LYS A 168 10.83 -1.73 6.53
N VAL A 169 10.46 -0.63 5.92
CA VAL A 169 9.54 0.35 6.52
C VAL A 169 8.30 0.34 5.66
N ALA A 170 7.16 0.04 6.24
CA ALA A 170 5.90 -0.05 5.53
C ALA A 170 4.78 0.66 6.31
N ILE A 171 3.82 1.22 5.59
CA ILE A 171 2.61 1.75 6.22
C ILE A 171 1.84 0.61 6.91
N SER A 172 1.22 0.89 8.06
CA SER A 172 0.49 -0.12 8.81
C SER A 172 -0.64 -0.75 7.99
N GLY A 173 -1.01 -2.00 8.31
CA GLY A 173 -2.06 -2.74 7.60
C GLY A 173 -3.41 -2.01 7.61
N ILE A 174 -3.74 -1.32 8.70
CA ILE A 174 -4.98 -0.53 8.82
C ILE A 174 -4.98 0.62 7.81
N ALA A 175 -3.92 1.44 7.79
CA ALA A 175 -3.83 2.56 6.85
C ALA A 175 -3.72 2.08 5.39
N ARG A 176 -3.14 0.91 5.16
CA ARG A 176 -3.12 0.27 3.84
C ARG A 176 -4.51 -0.16 3.39
N SER A 177 -5.31 -0.77 4.27
CA SER A 177 -6.69 -1.19 3.96
C SER A 177 -7.58 0.01 3.63
N ASP A 178 -7.41 1.15 4.29
CA ASP A 178 -8.15 2.37 4.00
C ASP A 178 -7.81 2.92 2.61
N LEU A 179 -6.54 2.87 2.20
CA LEU A 179 -6.11 3.26 0.86
C LEU A 179 -6.64 2.32 -0.22
N GLU A 180 -6.63 1.01 0.04
CA GLU A 180 -7.19 0.01 -0.87
C GLU A 180 -8.71 0.19 -1.01
N ALA A 181 -9.43 0.44 0.08
CA ALA A 181 -10.87 0.73 0.06
C ALA A 181 -11.18 2.02 -0.73
N ALA A 182 -10.41 3.09 -0.54
CA ALA A 182 -10.55 4.30 -1.33
C ALA A 182 -10.33 4.06 -2.83
N GLY A 183 -9.39 3.18 -3.18
CA GLY A 183 -9.15 2.74 -4.55
C GLY A 183 -10.35 2.03 -5.16
N VAL A 184 -10.90 1.06 -4.43
CA VAL A 184 -12.10 0.33 -4.86
C VAL A 184 -13.26 1.29 -5.09
N LEU A 185 -13.49 2.25 -4.19
CA LEU A 185 -14.54 3.25 -4.35
C LEU A 185 -14.32 4.15 -5.58
N ALA A 186 -13.09 4.61 -5.81
CA ALA A 186 -12.76 5.44 -6.98
C ALA A 186 -13.00 4.69 -8.29
N PHE A 187 -12.57 3.43 -8.40
CA PHE A 187 -12.80 2.61 -9.58
C PHE A 187 -14.28 2.28 -9.79
N SER A 188 -15.01 1.97 -8.71
CA SER A 188 -16.44 1.68 -8.78
C SER A 188 -17.23 2.90 -9.25
N ALA A 189 -16.96 4.07 -8.69
CA ALA A 189 -17.58 5.33 -9.12
C ALA A 189 -17.27 5.64 -10.59
N SER A 190 -16.02 5.48 -11.01
CA SER A 190 -15.57 5.63 -12.40
C SER A 190 -16.35 4.73 -13.34
N PHE A 191 -16.46 3.44 -13.01
CA PHE A 191 -17.15 2.44 -13.80
C PHE A 191 -18.64 2.77 -13.94
N ILE A 192 -19.30 3.17 -12.86
CA ILE A 192 -20.71 3.58 -12.86
C ILE A 192 -20.90 4.80 -13.78
N CYS A 193 -20.04 5.81 -13.69
CA CYS A 193 -20.11 6.99 -14.55
C CYS A 193 -19.97 6.61 -16.05
N ILE A 194 -19.04 5.74 -16.37
CA ILE A 194 -18.82 5.28 -17.75
C ILE A 194 -20.04 4.52 -18.26
N LEU A 195 -20.54 3.54 -17.51
CA LEU A 195 -21.71 2.75 -17.90
C LEU A 195 -22.93 3.63 -18.10
N PHE A 196 -23.20 4.55 -17.17
CA PHE A 196 -24.36 5.45 -17.27
C PHE A 196 -24.22 6.40 -18.46
N GLY A 197 -23.01 6.93 -18.70
CA GLY A 197 -22.70 7.76 -19.85
C GLY A 197 -22.90 7.03 -21.17
N LEU A 198 -22.43 5.79 -21.30
CA LEU A 198 -22.61 4.95 -22.48
C LEU A 198 -24.10 4.61 -22.72
N THR A 199 -24.86 4.34 -21.66
CA THR A 199 -26.29 4.08 -21.76
C THR A 199 -27.04 5.29 -22.31
N LEU A 200 -26.73 6.49 -21.82
CA LEU A 200 -27.33 7.73 -22.33
C LEU A 200 -26.98 7.98 -23.80
N LEU A 201 -25.75 7.70 -24.21
CA LEU A 201 -25.32 7.78 -25.61
C LEU A 201 -26.07 6.78 -26.49
N GLY A 202 -26.21 5.53 -26.03
CA GLY A 202 -26.97 4.49 -26.74
C GLY A 202 -28.44 4.87 -26.97
N VAL A 203 -29.10 5.39 -25.93
CA VAL A 203 -30.48 5.88 -26.04
C VAL A 203 -30.60 7.07 -26.99
N ALA A 204 -29.63 8.00 -26.95
CA ALA A 204 -29.61 9.14 -27.86
C ALA A 204 -29.44 8.71 -29.32
N LEU A 205 -28.57 7.76 -29.60
CA LEU A 205 -28.34 7.20 -30.95
C LEU A 205 -29.57 6.43 -31.45
N ALA A 206 -30.16 5.57 -30.62
CA ALA A 206 -31.36 4.79 -30.98
C ALA A 206 -32.54 5.70 -31.31
N SER A 207 -32.68 6.82 -30.61
CA SER A 207 -33.74 7.81 -30.90
C SER A 207 -33.52 8.60 -32.20
N SER A 208 -32.27 8.65 -32.70
CA SER A 208 -31.96 9.32 -33.97
C SER A 208 -32.19 8.43 -35.20
N THR A 209 -32.14 7.10 -35.03
CA THR A 209 -32.26 6.12 -36.14
C THR A 209 -33.70 5.62 -36.36
N SER A 210 -34.67 6.07 -35.57
CA SER A 210 -36.07 5.72 -35.78
C SER A 210 -36.58 6.35 -37.10
N PRO A 211 -36.72 5.59 -38.18
CA PRO A 211 -37.24 6.11 -39.46
C PRO A 211 -38.66 6.61 -39.23
N GLY A 212 -38.96 7.81 -39.72
CA GLY A 212 -40.28 8.41 -39.65
C GLY A 212 -41.33 7.42 -40.07
N ARG A 213 -42.30 7.17 -39.20
CA ARG A 213 -43.50 6.42 -39.53
C ARG A 213 -44.09 7.03 -40.80
N VAL A 214 -43.93 6.32 -41.93
CA VAL A 214 -44.66 6.62 -43.16
C VAL A 214 -46.14 6.53 -42.82
N ARG A 215 -46.81 7.66 -42.70
CA ARG A 215 -48.28 7.70 -42.62
C ARG A 215 -48.79 7.39 -44.02
N PHE A 216 -49.27 6.18 -44.20
CA PHE A 216 -50.15 5.87 -45.33
C PHE A 216 -51.49 6.50 -45.03
N PHE A 217 -51.92 7.40 -45.91
CA PHE A 217 -53.26 7.93 -46.02
C PHE A 217 -54.06 7.01 -46.99
#